data_84b179ab8af93058a08014f917a01d84
#
_entry.id   84b179ab8af93058a08014f917a01d84
#
_cell.length_a   1.000
_cell.length_b   1.000
_cell.length_c   1.000
_cell.angle_alpha   90.00
_cell.angle_beta   90.00
_cell.angle_gamma   90.00
#
_symmetry.space_group_name_H-M   'P 1'
#
loop_
_entity.id
_entity.type
_entity.pdbx_description
1 polymer ?
#
loop_
_entity_poly.entity_id
_entity_poly.type
_entity_poly.pdbx_seq_one_letter_code
_entity_poly.pdbx_strand_id
1 'polypeptide(L)'
;MGSHTQAKATPELRARIEASPMLPFKGVLFAARPLNGGWESGTVSGTAVDSKGMIYEIQRGEKAEPVVVLDPNGTILRSWGRGDFKIPHSIRIDPAGNVWTVDASSSTVIEYSPLGKKRMTIAVGEQPNNGSSFNGTTDVAFGPNGHIFITDGYGNARVLEYTAEGKRVKQWGKHGSASGDFDLPHAIQITTQGIIYVADRENGRIEAFDLQGNFLREIASLGRVYSFKLTHGALWASMGPFDQPPGSPCWVVKLDPQSGRILGHLNVPEDRGGHSLEVMPSGEPFITLGNEILWFKKK
;
A
#
# COMPACT_ATOMS: atom_id res chain seq x y z
N MET A 1 22.01 -11.55 -8.61
CA MET A 1 21.10 -10.39 -8.72
C MET A 1 20.29 -10.59 -9.98
N GLY A 2 19.06 -11.06 -9.86
CA GLY A 2 18.12 -11.06 -10.98
C GLY A 2 17.84 -9.62 -11.33
N SER A 3 18.05 -9.21 -12.58
CA SER A 3 17.64 -7.90 -13.07
C SER A 3 16.10 -7.89 -13.03
N HIS A 4 15.51 -7.22 -12.05
CA HIS A 4 14.07 -6.92 -12.09
C HIS A 4 13.80 -6.19 -13.40
N THR A 5 12.95 -6.76 -14.23
CA THR A 5 12.48 -6.10 -15.45
C THR A 5 11.47 -5.06 -14.99
N GLN A 6 11.94 -3.85 -14.70
CA GLN A 6 11.09 -2.76 -14.18
C GLN A 6 9.92 -2.53 -15.12
N ALA A 7 8.71 -2.75 -14.63
CA ALA A 7 7.49 -2.39 -15.35
C ALA A 7 7.48 -0.88 -15.59
N LYS A 8 7.62 -0.47 -16.83
CA LYS A 8 7.65 0.95 -17.23
C LYS A 8 6.24 1.40 -17.58
N ALA A 9 5.94 2.66 -17.33
CA ALA A 9 4.80 3.31 -17.96
C ALA A 9 5.05 3.36 -19.46
N THR A 10 4.48 2.42 -20.22
CA THR A 10 4.64 2.39 -21.68
C THR A 10 3.89 3.57 -22.32
N PRO A 11 4.28 4.01 -23.54
CA PRO A 11 3.53 5.02 -24.29
C PRO A 11 2.04 4.65 -24.43
N GLU A 12 1.73 3.38 -24.60
CA GLU A 12 0.36 2.86 -24.73
C GLU A 12 -0.43 3.01 -23.44
N LEU A 13 0.19 2.70 -22.28
CA LEU A 13 -0.44 2.91 -20.98
C LEU A 13 -0.71 4.40 -20.75
N ARG A 14 0.27 5.24 -21.04
CA ARG A 14 0.14 6.69 -20.94
C ARG A 14 -1.03 7.20 -21.79
N ALA A 15 -1.10 6.80 -23.07
CA ALA A 15 -2.18 7.19 -23.96
C ALA A 15 -3.56 6.72 -23.46
N ARG A 16 -3.65 5.50 -22.90
CA ARG A 16 -4.88 4.98 -22.30
C ARG A 16 -5.33 5.79 -21.07
N ILE A 17 -4.40 6.19 -20.21
CA ILE A 17 -4.71 7.00 -19.03
C ILE A 17 -5.15 8.41 -19.46
N GLU A 18 -4.37 9.07 -20.30
CA GLU A 18 -4.65 10.44 -20.77
C GLU A 18 -5.95 10.54 -21.59
N ALA A 19 -6.34 9.48 -22.29
CA ALA A 19 -7.64 9.40 -22.99
C ALA A 19 -8.83 9.15 -22.06
N SER A 20 -8.60 8.75 -20.81
CA SER A 20 -9.68 8.54 -19.83
C SER A 20 -10.14 9.87 -19.23
N PRO A 21 -11.37 9.95 -18.65
CA PRO A 21 -11.84 11.17 -18.04
C PRO A 21 -10.94 11.64 -16.88
N MET A 22 -10.62 12.95 -16.86
CA MET A 22 -10.08 13.58 -15.66
C MET A 22 -11.15 13.59 -14.57
N LEU A 23 -10.86 13.02 -13.41
CA LEU A 23 -11.82 12.95 -12.31
C LEU A 23 -12.01 14.33 -11.65
N PRO A 24 -13.23 14.63 -11.14
CA PRO A 24 -13.58 15.98 -10.65
C PRO A 24 -13.06 16.25 -9.24
N PHE A 25 -11.75 16.11 -9.05
CA PHE A 25 -11.07 16.40 -7.79
C PHE A 25 -9.97 17.44 -7.99
N LYS A 26 -9.61 18.12 -6.90
CA LYS A 26 -8.49 19.06 -6.83
C LYS A 26 -7.51 18.58 -5.75
N GLY A 27 -6.25 18.43 -6.10
CA GLY A 27 -5.17 18.09 -5.15
C GLY A 27 -4.90 19.25 -4.19
N VAL A 28 -4.82 18.93 -2.91
CA VAL A 28 -4.47 19.85 -1.82
C VAL A 28 -3.44 19.16 -0.95
N LEU A 29 -2.33 19.84 -0.67
CA LEU A 29 -1.34 19.33 0.26
C LEU A 29 -1.89 19.33 1.69
N PHE A 30 -1.67 18.23 2.37
CA PHE A 30 -2.07 18.00 3.74
C PHE A 30 -0.87 17.45 4.51
N ALA A 31 -0.59 18.03 5.65
CA ALA A 31 0.49 17.59 6.53
C ALA A 31 0.02 17.58 7.98
N ALA A 32 0.66 16.73 8.78
CA ALA A 32 0.47 16.72 10.22
C ALA A 32 0.81 18.09 10.81
N ARG A 33 -0.04 18.56 11.74
CA ARG A 33 0.14 19.83 12.47
C ARG A 33 0.54 19.53 13.91
N PRO A 34 1.83 19.63 14.25
CA PRO A 34 2.29 19.37 15.59
C PRO A 34 1.83 20.48 16.55
N LEU A 35 1.49 20.10 17.77
CA LEU A 35 1.12 21.03 18.84
C LEU A 35 2.34 21.73 19.45
N ASN A 36 3.54 21.14 19.32
CA ASN A 36 4.79 21.62 19.92
C ASN A 36 5.92 21.64 18.89
N GLY A 37 6.89 22.56 19.08
CA GLY A 37 8.12 22.60 18.27
C GLY A 37 8.99 21.34 18.46
N GLY A 38 9.81 21.04 17.44
CA GLY A 38 10.75 19.90 17.47
C GLY A 38 10.18 18.58 16.92
N TRP A 39 8.89 18.51 16.60
CA TRP A 39 8.28 17.39 15.90
C TRP A 39 8.37 17.61 14.37
N GLU A 40 8.79 16.61 13.64
CA GLU A 40 8.91 16.66 12.19
C GLU A 40 8.64 15.26 11.62
N SER A 41 7.69 15.16 10.70
CA SER A 41 7.45 13.92 9.96
C SER A 41 8.58 13.67 8.99
N GLY A 42 9.11 12.45 8.97
CA GLY A 42 9.92 11.96 7.87
C GLY A 42 9.06 11.49 6.71
N THR A 43 9.65 10.69 5.83
CA THR A 43 8.92 10.09 4.71
C THR A 43 7.76 9.25 5.22
N VAL A 44 6.53 9.60 4.87
CA VAL A 44 5.32 8.82 5.12
C VAL A 44 5.28 7.67 4.12
N SER A 45 5.51 6.47 4.61
CA SER A 45 5.58 5.27 3.77
C SER A 45 4.25 4.54 3.62
N GLY A 46 3.33 4.73 4.55
CA GLY A 46 2.03 4.09 4.54
C GLY A 46 0.95 4.94 5.17
N THR A 47 -0.28 4.76 4.72
CA THR A 47 -1.46 5.42 5.28
C THR A 47 -2.61 4.43 5.40
N ALA A 48 -3.48 4.66 6.38
CA ALA A 48 -4.77 3.99 6.53
C ALA A 48 -5.82 5.00 7.03
N VAL A 49 -7.09 4.70 6.80
CA VAL A 49 -8.21 5.52 7.29
C VAL A 49 -9.19 4.62 8.03
N ASP A 50 -9.62 5.05 9.22
CA ASP A 50 -10.67 4.35 9.93
C ASP A 50 -12.08 4.77 9.47
N SER A 51 -13.09 4.07 9.97
CA SER A 51 -14.50 4.34 9.62
C SER A 51 -15.00 5.72 10.05
N LYS A 52 -14.27 6.41 10.93
CA LYS A 52 -14.56 7.77 11.41
C LYS A 52 -13.81 8.83 10.60
N GLY A 53 -12.99 8.42 9.63
CA GLY A 53 -12.18 9.32 8.81
C GLY A 53 -10.89 9.79 9.49
N MET A 54 -10.46 9.17 10.60
CA MET A 54 -9.15 9.45 11.18
C MET A 54 -8.07 8.86 10.29
N ILE A 55 -7.01 9.63 10.05
CA ILE A 55 -5.89 9.26 9.19
C ILE A 55 -4.77 8.70 10.05
N TYR A 56 -4.30 7.53 9.70
CA TYR A 56 -3.15 6.88 10.31
C TYR A 56 -1.99 6.93 9.33
N GLU A 57 -0.87 7.45 9.77
CA GLU A 57 0.37 7.47 9.00
C GLU A 57 1.40 6.56 9.64
N ILE A 58 2.22 5.89 8.83
CA ILE A 58 3.47 5.29 9.26
C ILE A 58 4.63 5.98 8.52
N GLN A 59 5.64 6.43 9.27
CA GLN A 59 6.69 7.30 8.77
C GLN A 59 8.09 6.87 9.23
N ARG A 60 9.13 7.35 8.55
CA ARG A 60 10.54 6.94 8.73
C ARG A 60 11.44 8.00 9.38
N GLY A 61 10.88 9.11 9.85
CA GLY A 61 11.66 10.16 10.50
C GLY A 61 11.99 9.82 11.98
N GLU A 62 13.06 10.39 12.46
CA GLU A 62 13.51 10.17 13.85
C GLU A 62 12.88 11.15 14.86
N LYS A 63 12.38 12.31 14.39
CA LYS A 63 11.83 13.36 15.24
C LYS A 63 10.35 13.15 15.60
N ALA A 64 9.69 12.20 14.99
CA ALA A 64 8.32 11.80 15.28
C ALA A 64 8.25 10.31 15.65
N GLU A 65 7.15 9.90 16.30
CA GLU A 65 6.85 8.48 16.46
C GLU A 65 6.55 7.86 15.10
N PRO A 66 6.90 6.57 14.86
CA PRO A 66 6.63 5.91 13.59
C PRO A 66 5.16 5.89 13.18
N VAL A 67 4.24 5.65 14.11
CA VAL A 67 2.80 5.70 13.86
C VAL A 67 2.21 6.99 14.41
N VAL A 68 1.51 7.72 13.57
CA VAL A 68 0.85 8.99 13.91
C VAL A 68 -0.62 8.93 13.49
N VAL A 69 -1.52 9.34 14.36
CA VAL A 69 -2.96 9.42 14.09
C VAL A 69 -3.41 10.86 14.06
N LEU A 70 -4.04 11.24 12.97
CA LEU A 70 -4.48 12.60 12.68
C LEU A 70 -5.99 12.68 12.54
N ASP A 71 -6.56 13.81 12.94
CA ASP A 71 -7.89 14.18 12.49
C ASP A 71 -7.86 14.68 11.02
N PRO A 72 -9.02 14.84 10.35
CA PRO A 72 -9.08 15.35 8.98
C PRO A 72 -8.57 16.80 8.79
N ASN A 73 -8.26 17.51 9.87
CA ASN A 73 -7.65 18.84 9.84
C ASN A 73 -6.13 18.79 10.01
N GLY A 74 -5.55 17.60 10.23
CA GLY A 74 -4.12 17.40 10.44
C GLY A 74 -3.66 17.51 11.89
N THR A 75 -4.59 17.64 12.86
CA THR A 75 -4.24 17.65 14.28
C THR A 75 -3.79 16.27 14.72
N ILE A 76 -2.62 16.20 15.35
CA ILE A 76 -2.10 14.95 15.91
C ILE A 76 -2.91 14.58 17.16
N LEU A 77 -3.59 13.44 17.10
CA LEU A 77 -4.40 12.93 18.21
C LEU A 77 -3.60 12.03 19.14
N ARG A 78 -2.71 11.22 18.58
CA ARG A 78 -1.83 10.28 19.28
C ARG A 78 -0.74 9.75 18.36
N SER A 79 0.33 9.20 18.96
CA SER A 79 1.42 8.57 18.21
C SER A 79 2.12 7.52 19.08
N TRP A 80 2.78 6.54 18.43
CA TRP A 80 3.50 5.46 19.10
C TRP A 80 4.45 4.71 18.15
N GLY A 81 5.17 3.72 18.68
CA GLY A 81 5.90 2.72 17.92
C GLY A 81 7.41 2.92 17.89
N ARG A 82 7.94 3.87 18.68
CA ARG A 82 9.39 4.07 18.77
C ARG A 82 10.10 2.79 19.21
N GLY A 83 11.10 2.39 18.43
CA GLY A 83 11.87 1.17 18.66
C GLY A 83 11.23 -0.12 18.13
N ASP A 84 10.04 -0.07 17.56
CA ASP A 84 9.35 -1.25 17.01
C ASP A 84 9.76 -1.58 15.58
N PHE A 85 10.39 -0.64 14.87
CA PHE A 85 10.66 -0.75 13.43
C PHE A 85 12.13 -0.51 13.10
N LYS A 86 12.57 -1.16 12.02
CA LYS A 86 13.82 -0.83 11.32
C LYS A 86 13.51 0.01 10.08
N ILE A 87 12.59 -0.43 9.22
CA ILE A 87 12.11 0.29 8.05
C ILE A 87 10.58 0.18 8.01
N PRO A 88 9.85 1.11 8.66
CA PRO A 88 8.39 1.13 8.59
C PRO A 88 7.93 1.21 7.12
N HIS A 89 6.95 0.38 6.72
CA HIS A 89 6.57 0.27 5.31
C HIS A 89 5.09 0.49 5.05
N SER A 90 4.20 -0.31 5.62
CA SER A 90 2.76 -0.13 5.44
C SER A 90 1.99 -0.17 6.75
N ILE A 91 0.78 0.37 6.72
CA ILE A 91 -0.16 0.40 7.84
C ILE A 91 -1.55 0.08 7.33
N ARG A 92 -2.30 -0.76 8.05
CA ARG A 92 -3.68 -1.15 7.74
C ARG A 92 -4.52 -1.17 9.01
N ILE A 93 -5.82 -1.04 8.84
CA ILE A 93 -6.81 -1.17 9.91
C ILE A 93 -7.67 -2.38 9.60
N ASP A 94 -7.79 -3.31 10.55
CA ASP A 94 -8.63 -4.48 10.41
C ASP A 94 -10.12 -4.14 10.67
N PRO A 95 -11.06 -5.04 10.35
CA PRO A 95 -12.48 -4.80 10.59
C PRO A 95 -12.87 -4.55 12.07
N ALA A 96 -12.03 -4.96 13.01
CA ALA A 96 -12.23 -4.72 14.45
C ALA A 96 -11.63 -3.35 14.90
N GLY A 97 -10.96 -2.63 13.99
CA GLY A 97 -10.34 -1.33 14.25
C GLY A 97 -8.92 -1.42 14.83
N ASN A 98 -8.29 -2.61 14.86
CA ASN A 98 -6.90 -2.73 15.25
C ASN A 98 -5.99 -2.21 14.15
N VAL A 99 -4.84 -1.69 14.54
CA VAL A 99 -3.86 -1.09 13.65
C VAL A 99 -2.74 -2.09 13.39
N TRP A 100 -2.54 -2.42 12.14
CA TRP A 100 -1.51 -3.35 11.70
C TRP A 100 -0.42 -2.63 10.92
N THR A 101 0.82 -2.91 11.25
CA THR A 101 1.98 -2.28 10.63
C THR A 101 2.94 -3.33 10.10
N VAL A 102 3.64 -2.98 9.04
CA VAL A 102 4.60 -3.86 8.36
C VAL A 102 5.96 -3.19 8.34
N ASP A 103 7.01 -3.96 8.67
CA ASP A 103 8.39 -3.53 8.57
C ASP A 103 9.10 -4.26 7.43
N ALA A 104 9.62 -3.51 6.47
CA ALA A 104 10.24 -4.05 5.25
C ALA A 104 11.67 -4.56 5.46
N SER A 105 12.29 -4.31 6.61
CA SER A 105 13.65 -4.77 6.93
C SER A 105 13.64 -5.95 7.88
N SER A 106 12.95 -5.83 9.01
CA SER A 106 12.86 -6.90 10.00
C SER A 106 11.88 -8.01 9.62
N SER A 107 11.06 -7.79 8.57
CA SER A 107 9.98 -8.71 8.16
C SER A 107 9.02 -9.04 9.29
N THR A 108 8.68 -8.03 10.07
CA THR A 108 7.70 -8.14 11.16
C THR A 108 6.40 -7.45 10.79
N VAL A 109 5.29 -8.08 11.16
CA VAL A 109 3.96 -7.51 11.09
C VAL A 109 3.44 -7.41 12.52
N ILE A 110 3.05 -6.20 12.94
CA ILE A 110 2.68 -5.92 14.33
C ILE A 110 1.23 -5.45 14.39
N GLU A 111 0.45 -6.09 15.26
CA GLU A 111 -0.89 -5.65 15.64
C GLU A 111 -0.82 -4.75 16.87
N TYR A 112 -1.49 -3.61 16.79
CA TYR A 112 -1.76 -2.72 17.92
C TYR A 112 -3.26 -2.54 18.13
N SER A 113 -3.65 -2.28 19.37
CA SER A 113 -5.00 -1.76 19.63
C SER A 113 -5.19 -0.39 18.95
N PRO A 114 -6.43 0.11 18.79
CA PRO A 114 -6.66 1.48 18.31
C PRO A 114 -5.98 2.58 19.12
N LEU A 115 -5.55 2.28 20.34
CA LEU A 115 -4.85 3.20 21.24
C LEU A 115 -3.32 2.99 21.26
N GLY A 116 -2.77 2.17 20.34
CA GLY A 116 -1.33 1.95 20.20
C GLY A 116 -0.72 0.91 21.16
N LYS A 117 -1.53 0.14 21.89
CA LYS A 117 -1.00 -0.96 22.71
C LYS A 117 -0.70 -2.17 21.81
N LYS A 118 0.56 -2.60 21.75
CA LYS A 118 0.99 -3.80 21.02
C LYS A 118 0.25 -5.04 21.55
N ARG A 119 -0.29 -5.84 20.62
CA ARG A 119 -1.08 -7.05 20.90
C ARG A 119 -0.39 -8.31 20.39
N MET A 120 0.10 -8.28 19.15
CA MET A 120 0.72 -9.42 18.51
C MET A 120 1.88 -8.96 17.62
N THR A 121 2.85 -9.85 17.41
CA THR A 121 3.91 -9.69 16.42
C THR A 121 4.06 -10.99 15.66
N ILE A 122 3.95 -10.91 14.33
CA ILE A 122 4.25 -12.01 13.42
C ILE A 122 5.65 -11.74 12.86
N ALA A 123 6.60 -12.62 13.16
CA ALA A 123 7.90 -12.63 12.53
C ALA A 123 7.84 -13.51 11.28
N VAL A 124 7.89 -12.89 10.11
CA VAL A 124 7.96 -13.62 8.84
C VAL A 124 9.40 -14.03 8.59
N GLY A 125 9.66 -15.31 8.60
CA GLY A 125 10.99 -15.87 8.43
C GLY A 125 11.39 -16.11 6.97
N GLU A 126 12.56 -16.75 6.78
CA GLU A 126 13.04 -17.24 5.49
C GLU A 126 13.42 -16.12 4.51
N GLN A 127 13.88 -14.97 5.02
CA GLN A 127 14.36 -13.88 4.19
C GLN A 127 15.71 -14.22 3.57
N PRO A 128 15.91 -13.97 2.27
CA PRO A 128 17.20 -14.22 1.63
C PRO A 128 18.26 -13.25 2.15
N ASN A 129 19.47 -13.73 2.33
CA ASN A 129 20.62 -12.87 2.64
C ASN A 129 21.17 -12.23 1.35
N ASN A 130 20.52 -11.16 0.89
CA ASN A 130 20.87 -10.47 -0.36
C ASN A 130 21.61 -9.12 -0.13
N GLY A 131 21.90 -8.77 1.13
CA GLY A 131 22.58 -7.52 1.49
C GLY A 131 21.71 -6.27 1.40
N SER A 132 20.42 -6.39 1.04
CA SER A 132 19.50 -5.25 0.98
C SER A 132 18.89 -4.97 2.35
N SER A 133 18.74 -3.69 2.70
CA SER A 133 17.96 -3.28 3.87
C SER A 133 16.46 -3.46 3.66
N PHE A 134 15.99 -3.38 2.40
CA PHE A 134 14.65 -3.76 1.98
C PHE A 134 14.68 -5.23 1.57
N ASN A 135 14.33 -6.11 2.48
CA ASN A 135 14.48 -7.55 2.29
C ASN A 135 13.29 -8.35 2.82
N GLY A 136 12.19 -7.70 3.14
CA GLY A 136 11.08 -8.32 3.83
C GLY A 136 9.71 -8.05 3.24
N THR A 137 8.77 -8.06 4.15
CA THR A 137 7.35 -7.91 3.89
C THR A 137 6.97 -6.52 3.39
N THR A 138 5.91 -6.45 2.60
CA THR A 138 5.46 -5.22 1.95
C THR A 138 4.11 -4.73 2.47
N ASP A 139 3.13 -5.64 2.64
CA ASP A 139 1.77 -5.23 3.03
C ASP A 139 1.02 -6.37 3.77
N VAL A 140 -0.13 -6.04 4.37
CA VAL A 140 -1.00 -6.97 5.10
C VAL A 140 -2.47 -6.70 4.77
N ALA A 141 -3.28 -7.78 4.69
CA ALA A 141 -4.73 -7.70 4.50
C ALA A 141 -5.45 -8.77 5.31
N PHE A 142 -6.77 -8.62 5.46
CA PHE A 142 -7.60 -9.47 6.32
C PHE A 142 -8.72 -10.11 5.52
N GLY A 143 -8.79 -11.44 5.57
CA GLY A 143 -9.83 -12.21 4.92
C GLY A 143 -11.14 -12.24 5.71
N PRO A 144 -12.30 -12.47 5.04
CA PRO A 144 -13.57 -12.65 5.71
C PRO A 144 -13.63 -13.92 6.58
N ASN A 145 -12.67 -14.83 6.40
CA ASN A 145 -12.45 -16.00 7.25
C ASN A 145 -11.69 -15.69 8.56
N GLY A 146 -11.33 -14.41 8.81
CA GLY A 146 -10.54 -13.99 9.95
C GLY A 146 -9.04 -14.20 9.80
N HIS A 147 -8.57 -14.73 8.66
CA HIS A 147 -7.15 -14.96 8.42
C HIS A 147 -6.44 -13.68 7.98
N ILE A 148 -5.13 -13.66 8.23
CA ILE A 148 -4.21 -12.57 7.92
C ILE A 148 -3.39 -12.99 6.70
N PHE A 149 -3.30 -12.12 5.70
CA PHE A 149 -2.54 -12.34 4.48
C PHE A 149 -1.44 -11.29 4.37
N ILE A 150 -0.21 -11.74 4.13
CA ILE A 150 0.98 -10.89 4.11
C ILE A 150 1.68 -11.06 2.77
N THR A 151 1.96 -9.97 2.07
CA THR A 151 2.87 -9.97 0.94
C THR A 151 4.32 -9.86 1.41
N ASP A 152 5.18 -10.74 0.92
CA ASP A 152 6.61 -10.81 1.22
C ASP A 152 7.37 -10.59 -0.08
N GLY A 153 7.45 -9.31 -0.47
CA GLY A 153 7.81 -8.90 -1.83
C GLY A 153 9.27 -8.49 -2.01
N TYR A 154 9.91 -7.89 -1.00
CA TYR A 154 11.28 -7.38 -1.20
C TYR A 154 12.34 -8.48 -1.17
N GLY A 155 12.20 -9.45 -0.31
CA GLY A 155 13.16 -10.55 -0.20
C GLY A 155 12.71 -11.79 -0.96
N ASN A 156 11.43 -12.02 -0.97
CA ASN A 156 10.77 -13.16 -1.60
C ASN A 156 9.70 -12.65 -2.59
N ALA A 157 9.04 -13.55 -3.29
CA ALA A 157 7.98 -13.21 -4.22
C ALA A 157 6.76 -14.08 -3.90
N ARG A 158 6.18 -13.87 -2.71
CA ARG A 158 5.14 -14.75 -2.19
C ARG A 158 4.07 -14.00 -1.39
N VAL A 159 2.92 -14.64 -1.25
CA VAL A 159 1.88 -14.30 -0.29
C VAL A 159 1.82 -15.39 0.77
N LEU A 160 1.71 -15.00 2.03
CA LEU A 160 1.59 -15.91 3.16
C LEU A 160 0.23 -15.73 3.83
N GLU A 161 -0.36 -16.84 4.26
CA GLU A 161 -1.59 -16.85 5.04
C GLU A 161 -1.31 -17.31 6.48
N TYR A 162 -1.88 -16.58 7.44
CA TYR A 162 -1.81 -16.88 8.88
C TYR A 162 -3.21 -16.92 9.46
N THR A 163 -3.41 -17.71 10.53
CA THR A 163 -4.64 -17.64 11.34
C THR A 163 -4.72 -16.31 12.07
N ALA A 164 -5.87 -16.01 12.68
CA ALA A 164 -6.06 -14.83 13.53
C ALA A 164 -5.08 -14.76 14.72
N GLU A 165 -4.56 -15.93 15.18
CA GLU A 165 -3.58 -16.04 16.27
C GLU A 165 -2.12 -15.96 15.79
N GLY A 166 -1.89 -15.66 14.50
CA GLY A 166 -0.57 -15.51 13.91
C GLY A 166 0.16 -16.84 13.60
N LYS A 167 -0.56 -17.95 13.46
CA LYS A 167 0.04 -19.23 13.04
C LYS A 167 0.03 -19.32 11.52
N ARG A 168 1.18 -19.60 10.90
CA ARG A 168 1.30 -19.79 9.45
C ARG A 168 0.45 -20.98 8.99
N VAL A 169 -0.35 -20.76 7.96
CA VAL A 169 -1.23 -21.77 7.33
C VAL A 169 -0.61 -22.29 6.05
N LYS A 170 -0.32 -21.38 5.10
CA LYS A 170 0.26 -21.69 3.79
C LYS A 170 0.93 -20.48 3.16
N GLN A 171 1.49 -20.70 1.98
CA GLN A 171 1.98 -19.65 1.08
C GLN A 171 1.78 -20.06 -0.36
N TRP A 172 1.83 -19.07 -1.27
CA TRP A 172 1.90 -19.29 -2.71
C TRP A 172 2.71 -18.18 -3.38
N GLY A 173 3.07 -18.41 -4.64
CA GLY A 173 3.91 -17.51 -5.43
C GLY A 173 5.40 -17.81 -5.29
N LYS A 174 6.13 -17.44 -6.30
CA LYS A 174 7.59 -17.45 -6.43
C LYS A 174 8.02 -16.40 -7.42
N HIS A 175 9.31 -16.09 -7.54
CA HIS A 175 9.81 -15.20 -8.58
C HIS A 175 9.45 -15.69 -9.98
N GLY A 176 8.81 -14.80 -10.76
CA GLY A 176 8.41 -15.08 -12.12
C GLY A 176 7.39 -14.09 -12.65
N SER A 177 6.98 -14.30 -13.91
CA SER A 177 5.97 -13.53 -14.61
C SER A 177 4.76 -14.36 -15.07
N ALA A 178 4.76 -15.69 -14.80
CA ALA A 178 3.59 -16.52 -15.05
C ALA A 178 2.44 -16.15 -14.10
N SER A 179 1.22 -16.55 -14.44
CA SER A 179 0.06 -16.35 -13.56
C SER A 179 0.27 -17.02 -12.20
N GLY A 180 0.16 -16.24 -11.11
CA GLY A 180 0.41 -16.69 -9.74
C GLY A 180 1.88 -16.65 -9.30
N ASP A 181 2.81 -16.31 -10.18
CA ASP A 181 4.18 -15.96 -9.84
C ASP A 181 4.30 -14.43 -9.72
N PHE A 182 5.25 -13.91 -8.97
CA PHE A 182 5.37 -12.48 -8.71
C PHE A 182 6.78 -11.94 -8.99
N ASP A 183 6.83 -10.65 -9.33
CA ASP A 183 8.03 -9.85 -9.22
C ASP A 183 7.75 -8.63 -8.35
N LEU A 184 8.02 -8.78 -7.05
CA LEU A 184 7.78 -7.82 -6.00
C LEU A 184 6.27 -7.55 -5.75
N PRO A 185 5.53 -8.52 -5.13
CA PRO A 185 4.17 -8.27 -4.66
C PRO A 185 4.19 -7.20 -3.57
N HIS A 186 3.67 -5.98 -3.89
CA HIS A 186 3.90 -4.78 -3.09
C HIS A 186 2.71 -4.36 -2.24
N ALA A 187 1.49 -4.60 -2.71
CA ALA A 187 0.27 -4.29 -1.97
C ALA A 187 -0.74 -5.42 -2.10
N ILE A 188 -1.58 -5.59 -1.07
CA ILE A 188 -2.61 -6.62 -1.02
C ILE A 188 -3.92 -6.08 -0.46
N GLN A 189 -5.05 -6.46 -1.05
CA GLN A 189 -6.38 -6.19 -0.52
C GLN A 189 -7.29 -7.39 -0.72
N ILE A 190 -8.27 -7.55 0.17
CA ILE A 190 -9.21 -8.67 0.11
C ILE A 190 -10.63 -8.10 0.18
N THR A 191 -11.50 -8.58 -0.71
CA THR A 191 -12.92 -8.21 -0.70
C THR A 191 -13.68 -9.00 0.37
N THR A 192 -14.85 -8.51 0.72
CA THR A 192 -15.79 -9.25 1.63
C THR A 192 -16.25 -10.59 1.05
N GLN A 193 -16.12 -10.78 -0.28
CA GLN A 193 -16.40 -12.05 -0.97
C GLN A 193 -15.20 -13.01 -0.98
N GLY A 194 -14.06 -12.61 -0.39
CA GLY A 194 -12.86 -13.43 -0.33
C GLY A 194 -11.99 -13.41 -1.60
N ILE A 195 -12.14 -12.41 -2.46
CA ILE A 195 -11.22 -12.23 -3.59
C ILE A 195 -10.01 -11.44 -3.11
N ILE A 196 -8.83 -12.03 -3.25
CA ILE A 196 -7.54 -11.44 -2.91
C ILE A 196 -6.98 -10.76 -4.15
N TYR A 197 -6.65 -9.47 -4.06
CA TYR A 197 -5.94 -8.73 -5.10
C TYR A 197 -4.53 -8.43 -4.62
N VAL A 198 -3.54 -8.65 -5.49
CA VAL A 198 -2.11 -8.41 -5.21
C VAL A 198 -1.53 -7.52 -6.31
N ALA A 199 -0.94 -6.40 -5.94
CA ALA A 199 -0.16 -5.59 -6.88
C ALA A 199 1.21 -6.24 -7.09
N ASP A 200 1.38 -6.86 -8.24
CA ASP A 200 2.63 -7.45 -8.71
C ASP A 200 3.43 -6.37 -9.45
N ARG A 201 4.14 -5.56 -8.63
CA ARG A 201 4.64 -4.24 -9.00
C ARG A 201 5.57 -4.25 -10.20
N GLU A 202 6.58 -5.10 -10.20
CA GLU A 202 7.59 -5.11 -11.26
C GLU A 202 7.11 -5.85 -12.52
N ASN A 203 6.08 -6.68 -12.41
CA ASN A 203 5.37 -7.24 -13.57
C ASN A 203 4.30 -6.29 -14.14
N GLY A 204 4.02 -5.15 -13.47
CA GLY A 204 3.10 -4.13 -13.97
C GLY A 204 1.65 -4.58 -14.04
N ARG A 205 1.19 -5.35 -13.07
CA ARG A 205 -0.16 -5.92 -13.05
C ARG A 205 -0.72 -5.99 -11.62
N ILE A 206 -2.04 -6.22 -11.55
CA ILE A 206 -2.72 -6.64 -10.32
C ILE A 206 -3.31 -8.01 -10.60
N GLU A 207 -2.95 -9.01 -9.82
CA GLU A 207 -3.51 -10.36 -9.91
C GLU A 207 -4.60 -10.58 -8.85
N ALA A 208 -5.62 -11.37 -9.22
CA ALA A 208 -6.70 -11.75 -8.34
C ALA A 208 -6.67 -13.27 -8.07
N PHE A 209 -6.90 -13.63 -6.80
CA PHE A 209 -6.90 -15.02 -6.30
C PHE A 209 -8.16 -15.27 -5.46
N ASP A 210 -8.53 -16.54 -5.33
CA ASP A 210 -9.46 -16.94 -4.27
C ASP A 210 -8.74 -17.09 -2.90
N LEU A 211 -9.49 -17.36 -1.84
CA LEU A 211 -8.91 -17.58 -0.50
C LEU A 211 -8.01 -18.83 -0.42
N GLN A 212 -8.09 -19.73 -1.39
CA GLN A 212 -7.23 -20.90 -1.51
C GLN A 212 -5.88 -20.56 -2.17
N GLY A 213 -5.72 -19.33 -2.71
CA GLY A 213 -4.54 -18.89 -3.45
C GLY A 213 -4.54 -19.33 -4.90
N ASN A 214 -5.67 -19.81 -5.43
CA ASN A 214 -5.78 -20.13 -6.85
C ASN A 214 -5.92 -18.84 -7.66
N PHE A 215 -5.14 -18.72 -8.73
CA PHE A 215 -5.23 -17.61 -9.66
C PHE A 215 -6.59 -17.57 -10.36
N LEU A 216 -7.20 -16.41 -10.41
CA LEU A 216 -8.50 -16.18 -11.05
C LEU A 216 -8.37 -15.34 -12.33
N ARG A 217 -7.65 -14.24 -12.28
CA ARG A 217 -7.45 -13.30 -13.39
C ARG A 217 -6.39 -12.25 -13.04
N GLU A 218 -6.03 -11.45 -14.02
CA GLU A 218 -5.16 -10.28 -13.84
C GLU A 218 -5.72 -9.02 -14.51
N ILE A 219 -5.27 -7.87 -14.04
CA ILE A 219 -5.37 -6.58 -14.71
C ILE A 219 -3.94 -6.22 -15.11
N ALA A 220 -3.62 -6.41 -16.37
CA ALA A 220 -2.27 -6.25 -16.89
C ALA A 220 -1.99 -4.85 -17.48
N SER A 221 -0.74 -4.59 -17.82
CA SER A 221 -0.27 -3.36 -18.47
C SER A 221 -0.62 -2.09 -17.70
N LEU A 222 -0.42 -2.11 -16.39
CA LEU A 222 -0.66 -0.98 -15.48
C LEU A 222 0.62 -0.17 -15.18
N GLY A 223 1.82 -0.65 -15.56
CA GLY A 223 3.06 -0.11 -15.03
C GLY A 223 3.20 -0.44 -13.54
N ARG A 224 4.06 0.29 -12.82
CA ARG A 224 4.31 0.02 -11.39
C ARG A 224 3.16 0.49 -10.52
N VAL A 225 2.40 -0.47 -9.98
CA VAL A 225 1.36 -0.21 -8.97
C VAL A 225 1.98 -0.31 -7.58
N TYR A 226 2.13 0.82 -6.90
CA TYR A 226 2.69 0.84 -5.54
C TYR A 226 1.66 0.53 -4.47
N SER A 227 0.46 1.07 -4.62
CA SER A 227 -0.63 0.85 -3.68
C SER A 227 -1.96 0.93 -4.42
N PHE A 228 -2.97 0.26 -3.90
CA PHE A 228 -4.32 0.36 -4.43
C PHE A 228 -5.35 0.23 -3.32
N LYS A 229 -6.57 0.71 -3.58
CA LYS A 229 -7.72 0.62 -2.69
C LYS A 229 -8.95 0.15 -3.43
N LEU A 230 -9.54 -0.93 -2.93
CA LEU A 230 -10.85 -1.43 -3.37
C LEU A 230 -11.92 -0.77 -2.52
N THR A 231 -12.73 0.09 -3.11
CA THR A 231 -13.81 0.77 -2.40
C THR A 231 -14.86 1.30 -3.36
N HIS A 232 -16.12 1.39 -2.92
CA HIS A 232 -17.24 1.92 -3.71
C HIS A 232 -17.36 1.27 -5.10
N GLY A 233 -17.12 -0.04 -5.18
CA GLY A 233 -17.20 -0.81 -6.43
C GLY A 233 -16.10 -0.53 -7.46
N ALA A 234 -15.04 0.19 -7.08
CA ALA A 234 -13.91 0.52 -7.93
C ALA A 234 -12.58 0.16 -7.27
N LEU A 235 -11.56 0.03 -8.11
CA LEU A 235 -10.16 -0.09 -7.70
C LEU A 235 -9.46 1.23 -8.01
N TRP A 236 -8.94 1.89 -6.98
CA TRP A 236 -8.07 3.04 -7.11
C TRP A 236 -6.63 2.58 -7.01
N ALA A 237 -5.75 2.98 -7.93
CA ALA A 237 -4.35 2.59 -7.95
C ALA A 237 -3.44 3.83 -8.02
N SER A 238 -2.42 3.85 -7.16
CA SER A 238 -1.29 4.77 -7.28
C SER A 238 -0.26 4.14 -8.19
N MET A 239 -0.01 4.79 -9.30
CA MET A 239 0.90 4.34 -10.34
C MET A 239 1.95 5.41 -10.56
N GLY A 240 3.20 5.03 -10.45
CA GLY A 240 4.24 6.04 -10.56
C GLY A 240 5.63 5.49 -10.77
N PRO A 241 6.53 6.40 -11.11
CA PRO A 241 7.92 6.09 -11.35
C PRO A 241 8.79 6.44 -10.15
N PHE A 242 8.65 5.74 -9.01
CA PHE A 242 9.82 5.68 -8.15
C PHE A 242 10.94 5.02 -8.96
N ASP A 243 12.12 5.62 -9.02
CA ASP A 243 13.28 5.15 -9.77
C ASP A 243 13.18 5.26 -11.32
N GLN A 244 12.28 6.09 -11.83
CA GLN A 244 12.25 6.47 -13.25
C GLN A 244 12.98 7.80 -13.47
N PRO A 245 13.36 8.15 -14.71
CA PRO A 245 13.97 9.45 -14.97
C PRO A 245 13.11 10.60 -14.45
N PRO A 246 13.73 11.71 -13.96
CA PRO A 246 13.00 12.91 -13.59
C PRO A 246 11.99 13.33 -14.67
N GLY A 247 10.82 13.80 -14.26
CA GLY A 247 9.73 14.19 -15.17
C GLY A 247 8.84 13.05 -15.68
N SER A 248 9.03 11.83 -15.19
CA SER A 248 8.12 10.73 -15.52
C SER A 248 6.76 10.94 -14.83
N PRO A 249 5.63 10.79 -15.55
CA PRO A 249 4.32 11.08 -15.00
C PRO A 249 3.87 10.04 -13.95
N CYS A 250 3.20 10.53 -12.92
CA CYS A 250 2.52 9.73 -11.91
C CYS A 250 1.02 9.95 -11.98
N TRP A 251 0.25 8.94 -11.63
CA TRP A 251 -1.21 9.01 -11.64
C TRP A 251 -1.83 8.31 -10.43
N VAL A 252 -3.00 8.81 -10.05
CA VAL A 252 -4.01 8.01 -9.36
C VAL A 252 -5.05 7.63 -10.40
N VAL A 253 -5.21 6.34 -10.64
CA VAL A 253 -6.12 5.80 -11.66
C VAL A 253 -7.28 5.08 -10.99
N LYS A 254 -8.49 5.34 -11.46
CA LYS A 254 -9.68 4.60 -11.05
C LYS A 254 -10.00 3.54 -12.10
N LEU A 255 -10.12 2.29 -11.68
CA LEU A 255 -10.31 1.13 -12.53
C LEU A 255 -11.60 0.38 -12.16
N ASP A 256 -12.19 -0.24 -13.14
CA ASP A 256 -13.17 -1.30 -12.92
C ASP A 256 -12.42 -2.58 -12.49
N PRO A 257 -12.71 -3.14 -11.30
CA PRO A 257 -11.93 -4.25 -10.76
C PRO A 257 -12.17 -5.59 -11.49
N GLN A 258 -13.19 -5.69 -12.33
CA GLN A 258 -13.49 -6.91 -13.09
C GLN A 258 -12.82 -6.88 -14.46
N SER A 259 -12.98 -5.80 -15.20
CA SER A 259 -12.49 -5.66 -16.57
C SER A 259 -11.13 -4.99 -16.69
N GLY A 260 -10.64 -4.32 -15.64
CA GLY A 260 -9.43 -3.50 -15.70
C GLY A 260 -9.58 -2.22 -16.53
N ARG A 261 -10.81 -1.87 -16.95
CA ARG A 261 -11.08 -0.65 -17.71
C ARG A 261 -10.80 0.58 -16.87
N ILE A 262 -10.05 1.54 -17.42
CA ILE A 262 -9.80 2.84 -16.77
C ILE A 262 -11.10 3.66 -16.79
N LEU A 263 -11.58 4.02 -15.61
CA LEU A 263 -12.78 4.83 -15.40
C LEU A 263 -12.47 6.32 -15.30
N GLY A 264 -11.22 6.67 -15.04
CA GLY A 264 -10.71 8.02 -14.97
C GLY A 264 -9.40 8.10 -14.23
N HIS A 265 -8.77 9.28 -14.24
CA HIS A 265 -7.47 9.51 -13.63
C HIS A 265 -7.36 10.86 -12.94
N LEU A 266 -6.33 10.98 -12.10
CA LEU A 266 -5.86 12.22 -11.49
C LEU A 266 -4.35 12.32 -11.74
N ASN A 267 -3.89 13.48 -12.15
CA ASN A 267 -2.46 13.74 -12.27
C ASN A 267 -1.83 13.99 -10.90
N VAL A 268 -0.69 13.39 -10.68
CA VAL A 268 0.17 13.64 -9.52
C VAL A 268 1.30 14.54 -9.99
N PRO A 269 1.74 15.53 -9.19
CA PRO A 269 2.91 16.33 -9.52
C PRO A 269 4.11 15.45 -9.88
N GLU A 270 4.85 15.86 -10.89
CA GLU A 270 6.00 15.12 -11.41
C GLU A 270 7.03 14.81 -10.30
N ASP A 271 7.71 13.69 -10.43
CA ASP A 271 8.76 13.18 -9.53
C ASP A 271 8.32 12.82 -8.11
N ARG A 272 7.02 12.82 -7.81
CA ARG A 272 6.49 12.51 -6.48
C ARG A 272 5.40 11.45 -6.55
N GLY A 273 5.77 10.23 -6.88
CA GLY A 273 4.80 9.11 -6.88
C GLY A 273 4.33 8.74 -5.47
N GLY A 274 3.03 8.49 -5.31
CA GLY A 274 2.46 8.04 -4.04
C GLY A 274 2.84 6.60 -3.70
N HIS A 275 3.67 6.40 -2.71
CA HIS A 275 4.01 5.05 -2.23
C HIS A 275 2.79 4.36 -1.59
N SER A 276 1.92 5.12 -0.94
CA SER A 276 0.66 4.64 -0.37
C SER A 276 -0.53 5.43 -0.92
N LEU A 277 -1.65 4.76 -1.11
CA LEU A 277 -2.92 5.32 -1.52
C LEU A 277 -4.02 4.87 -0.56
N GLU A 278 -4.85 5.80 -0.15
CA GLU A 278 -6.09 5.54 0.58
C GLU A 278 -7.24 6.34 -0.01
N VAL A 279 -8.46 5.96 0.36
CA VAL A 279 -9.68 6.66 -0.02
C VAL A 279 -10.51 6.90 1.24
N MET A 280 -10.85 8.17 1.47
CA MET A 280 -11.71 8.56 2.60
C MET A 280 -13.09 7.92 2.49
N PRO A 281 -13.82 7.75 3.60
CA PRO A 281 -15.23 7.33 3.55
C PRO A 281 -16.11 8.21 2.65
N SER A 282 -15.74 9.49 2.48
CA SER A 282 -16.37 10.45 1.55
C SER A 282 -16.13 10.14 0.07
N GLY A 283 -15.21 9.19 -0.24
CA GLY A 283 -14.81 8.81 -1.60
C GLY A 283 -13.70 9.68 -2.19
N GLU A 284 -13.03 10.48 -1.40
CA GLU A 284 -11.89 11.32 -1.80
C GLU A 284 -10.59 10.53 -1.67
N PRO A 285 -9.83 10.30 -2.75
CA PRO A 285 -8.56 9.62 -2.66
C PRO A 285 -7.46 10.55 -2.16
N PHE A 286 -6.42 9.97 -1.55
CA PHE A 286 -5.18 10.67 -1.25
C PHE A 286 -3.99 9.72 -1.35
N ILE A 287 -2.82 10.29 -1.57
CA ILE A 287 -1.54 9.58 -1.69
C ILE A 287 -0.45 10.25 -0.85
N THR A 288 0.55 9.48 -0.49
CA THR A 288 1.74 10.00 0.19
C THR A 288 2.67 10.70 -0.79
N LEU A 289 3.21 11.86 -0.40
CA LEU A 289 4.21 12.65 -1.14
C LEU A 289 5.39 13.00 -0.21
N GLY A 290 6.34 12.10 -0.05
CA GLY A 290 7.44 12.32 0.88
C GLY A 290 6.94 12.39 2.32
N ASN A 291 7.05 13.56 2.97
CA ASN A 291 6.57 13.80 4.34
C ASN A 291 5.16 14.43 4.42
N GLU A 292 4.46 14.50 3.30
CA GLU A 292 3.13 15.07 3.17
C GLU A 292 2.17 14.09 2.51
N ILE A 293 0.89 14.45 2.49
CA ILE A 293 -0.19 13.77 1.76
C ILE A 293 -0.72 14.72 0.68
N LEU A 294 -0.92 14.23 -0.53
CA LEU A 294 -1.71 14.91 -1.54
C LEU A 294 -3.14 14.37 -1.47
N TRP A 295 -4.05 15.17 -0.95
CA TRP A 295 -5.45 14.84 -0.82
C TRP A 295 -6.26 15.44 -1.97
N PHE A 296 -6.95 14.61 -2.71
CA PHE A 296 -7.80 15.03 -3.82
C PHE A 296 -9.22 15.28 -3.32
N LYS A 297 -9.51 16.55 -3.04
CA LYS A 297 -10.83 17.03 -2.60
C LYS A 297 -11.80 17.15 -3.78
N LYS A 298 -13.07 16.82 -3.58
CA LYS A 298 -14.12 17.05 -4.58
C LYS A 298 -14.17 18.54 -4.95
N LYS A 299 -14.33 18.81 -6.26
CA LYS A 299 -14.53 20.18 -6.76
C LYS A 299 -15.92 20.69 -6.42
#